data_fc3da45a62033df73d11ff41179a7a58
#
_entry.id   fc3da45a62033df73d11ff41179a7a58
#
_cell.length_a   1.000
_cell.length_b   1.000
_cell.length_c   1.000
_cell.angle_alpha   90.00
_cell.angle_beta   90.00
_cell.angle_gamma   90.00
#
_symmetry.space_group_name_H-M   'P 1'
#
loop_
_entity.id
_entity.type
_entity.pdbx_description
1 polymer ?
#
loop_
_entity_poly.entity_id
_entity_poly.type
_entity_poly.pdbx_seq_one_letter_code
_entity_poly.pdbx_strand_id
1 'polypeptide(L)'
;MLKLSRVFLPVILFASCLGAYGQQITKEELLFLTPEWKGERFPDGRPKVSDAILDRMKLVTLEEAWAVLRNENYKHQYDEGWMTINPDSVLVGRAVTATFVPGRPDIHRVIDEKGHSKEKRVKSQNSWTIDMLVKRDVYVVDQFGAHEDGPTIGDNLGNSIYTKTGNGVVYDGALRDINGLRDIKSFTSFFRSYHPSHHLNNPDGALNTTLVGINKPTRIGKATVMPGDVVLGRDGGVMFIPPHLAEKVVKTSEIVRLRDMFGHQRLREQKYTPGQIDSRWSPEIEKDFSAWLNEHINDLPVPKEQIQELLKSRTW
;
A
#
# COMPACT_ATOMS: atom_id res chain seq x y z
N MET A 1 -21.92 -76.65 8.26
CA MET A 1 -22.19 -75.40 7.57
C MET A 1 -21.60 -74.25 8.40
N LEU A 2 -20.37 -73.81 8.06
CA LEU A 2 -19.74 -72.68 8.73
C LEU A 2 -20.14 -71.39 7.97
N LYS A 3 -20.75 -70.42 8.66
CA LYS A 3 -20.97 -69.06 8.15
C LYS A 3 -19.73 -68.25 8.32
N LEU A 4 -19.07 -67.88 7.20
CA LEU A 4 -18.03 -66.87 7.18
C LEU A 4 -18.67 -65.48 7.31
N SER A 5 -18.44 -64.80 8.41
CA SER A 5 -18.77 -63.38 8.62
C SER A 5 -17.69 -62.50 7.95
N ARG A 6 -18.10 -61.76 6.91
CA ARG A 6 -17.21 -60.76 6.28
C ARG A 6 -17.19 -59.49 7.12
N VAL A 7 -16.05 -59.23 7.75
CA VAL A 7 -15.80 -57.98 8.41
C VAL A 7 -15.36 -56.95 7.36
N PHE A 8 -16.22 -55.94 7.12
CA PHE A 8 -15.87 -54.77 6.31
C PHE A 8 -15.08 -53.81 7.19
N LEU A 9 -13.81 -53.65 6.93
CA LEU A 9 -12.95 -52.59 7.53
C LEU A 9 -13.12 -51.33 6.70
N PRO A 10 -13.58 -50.19 7.27
CA PRO A 10 -13.65 -48.95 6.51
C PRO A 10 -12.21 -48.41 6.36
N VAL A 11 -11.78 -48.28 5.13
CA VAL A 11 -10.54 -47.54 4.79
C VAL A 11 -10.85 -46.06 4.95
N ILE A 12 -10.41 -45.44 6.06
CA ILE A 12 -10.47 -44.02 6.25
C ILE A 12 -9.30 -43.41 5.41
N LEU A 13 -9.68 -42.86 4.26
CA LEU A 13 -8.75 -42.09 3.43
C LEU A 13 -8.43 -40.76 4.15
N PHE A 14 -7.31 -40.72 4.85
CA PHE A 14 -6.72 -39.43 5.30
C PHE A 14 -6.29 -38.67 4.06
N ALA A 15 -7.16 -37.76 3.59
CA ALA A 15 -6.74 -36.72 2.66
C ALA A 15 -5.78 -35.79 3.44
N SER A 16 -4.49 -36.08 3.38
CA SER A 16 -3.47 -35.13 3.82
C SER A 16 -3.59 -33.91 2.89
N CYS A 17 -4.17 -32.84 3.39
CA CYS A 17 -3.97 -31.51 2.81
C CYS A 17 -2.49 -31.19 2.88
N LEU A 18 -1.73 -31.58 1.85
CA LEU A 18 -0.41 -31.05 1.60
C LEU A 18 -0.60 -29.56 1.37
N GLY A 19 -0.36 -28.77 2.42
CA GLY A 19 -0.31 -27.31 2.30
C GLY A 19 0.64 -26.98 1.15
N ALA A 20 0.13 -26.38 0.10
CA ALA A 20 0.94 -25.95 -1.01
C ALA A 20 1.81 -24.78 -0.51
N TYR A 21 3.00 -25.07 -0.03
CA TYR A 21 4.01 -24.04 0.25
C TYR A 21 4.33 -23.34 -1.06
N GLY A 22 3.66 -22.20 -1.29
CA GLY A 22 3.78 -21.39 -2.48
C GLY A 22 4.58 -20.14 -2.22
N GLN A 23 5.10 -19.57 -3.29
CA GLN A 23 5.67 -18.24 -3.33
C GLN A 23 4.61 -17.18 -2.97
N GLN A 24 3.38 -17.38 -3.41
CA GLN A 24 2.23 -16.55 -3.05
C GLN A 24 1.66 -16.99 -1.70
N ILE A 25 1.33 -16.01 -0.84
CA ILE A 25 0.63 -16.25 0.42
C ILE A 25 -0.73 -16.91 0.15
N THR A 26 -1.14 -17.83 1.02
CA THR A 26 -2.50 -18.38 0.94
C THR A 26 -3.52 -17.40 1.49
N LYS A 27 -4.78 -17.58 1.06
CA LYS A 27 -5.89 -16.76 1.57
C LYS A 27 -6.04 -16.93 3.09
N GLU A 28 -5.93 -18.15 3.58
CA GLU A 28 -6.07 -18.51 4.99
C GLU A 28 -4.98 -17.83 5.83
N GLU A 29 -3.73 -17.86 5.36
CA GLU A 29 -2.61 -17.21 6.02
C GLU A 29 -2.80 -15.69 6.04
N LEU A 30 -3.27 -15.08 4.94
CA LEU A 30 -3.52 -13.65 4.88
C LEU A 30 -4.68 -13.22 5.79
N LEU A 31 -5.75 -14.01 5.87
CA LEU A 31 -6.84 -13.80 6.83
C LEU A 31 -6.33 -13.85 8.29
N PHE A 32 -5.47 -14.80 8.59
CA PHE A 32 -4.84 -14.95 9.92
C PHE A 32 -3.96 -13.72 10.27
N LEU A 33 -3.20 -13.21 9.30
CA LEU A 33 -2.29 -12.09 9.52
C LEU A 33 -2.98 -10.70 9.51
N THR A 34 -4.23 -10.61 9.04
CA THR A 34 -5.00 -9.35 9.00
C THR A 34 -6.33 -9.43 9.76
N PRO A 35 -6.33 -9.86 11.05
CA PRO A 35 -7.54 -10.15 11.81
C PRO A 35 -8.34 -8.88 12.15
N GLU A 36 -7.69 -7.72 12.21
CA GLU A 36 -8.33 -6.44 12.54
C GLU A 36 -9.20 -5.90 11.39
N TRP A 37 -8.97 -6.34 10.16
CA TRP A 37 -9.77 -5.93 9.02
C TRP A 37 -11.09 -6.71 8.97
N LYS A 38 -12.21 -6.03 9.16
CA LYS A 38 -13.57 -6.60 9.15
C LYS A 38 -14.37 -6.24 7.89
N GLY A 39 -13.77 -5.46 6.97
CA GLY A 39 -14.41 -5.00 5.74
C GLY A 39 -14.31 -6.01 4.59
N GLU A 40 -14.67 -5.53 3.39
CA GLU A 40 -14.60 -6.31 2.14
C GLU A 40 -13.17 -6.78 1.84
N ARG A 41 -13.06 -7.95 1.20
CA ARG A 41 -11.77 -8.52 0.76
C ARG A 41 -11.80 -8.88 -0.70
N PHE A 42 -10.65 -8.84 -1.33
CA PHE A 42 -10.45 -9.46 -2.64
C PHE A 42 -10.54 -11.00 -2.55
N PRO A 43 -10.72 -11.69 -3.70
CA PRO A 43 -10.77 -13.16 -3.73
C PRO A 43 -9.55 -13.85 -3.13
N ASP A 44 -8.37 -13.21 -3.24
CA ASP A 44 -7.10 -13.68 -2.69
C ASP A 44 -6.97 -13.46 -1.16
N GLY A 45 -7.94 -12.81 -0.52
CA GLY A 45 -7.97 -12.53 0.91
C GLY A 45 -7.46 -11.15 1.30
N ARG A 46 -6.85 -10.38 0.39
CA ARG A 46 -6.36 -9.03 0.68
C ARG A 46 -7.50 -8.11 1.17
N PRO A 47 -7.27 -7.30 2.22
CA PRO A 47 -8.18 -6.23 2.58
C PRO A 47 -8.48 -5.30 1.40
N LYS A 48 -9.76 -4.92 1.25
CA LYS A 48 -10.22 -4.03 0.19
C LYS A 48 -10.78 -2.75 0.80
N VAL A 49 -9.89 -1.81 1.13
CA VAL A 49 -10.30 -0.45 1.51
C VAL A 49 -11.06 0.17 0.34
N SER A 50 -12.19 0.82 0.62
CA SER A 50 -13.07 1.38 -0.42
C SER A 50 -12.39 2.48 -1.24
N ASP A 51 -12.78 2.61 -2.51
CA ASP A 51 -12.25 3.66 -3.38
C ASP A 51 -12.58 5.07 -2.85
N ALA A 52 -13.72 5.23 -2.17
CA ALA A 52 -14.09 6.49 -1.54
C ALA A 52 -13.09 6.91 -0.45
N ILE A 53 -12.60 5.98 0.37
CA ILE A 53 -11.55 6.26 1.36
C ILE A 53 -10.23 6.57 0.67
N LEU A 54 -9.86 5.85 -0.40
CA LEU A 54 -8.64 6.12 -1.16
C LEU A 54 -8.66 7.51 -1.81
N ASP A 55 -9.83 7.97 -2.31
CA ASP A 55 -9.93 9.30 -2.90
C ASP A 55 -9.76 10.41 -1.85
N ARG A 56 -10.34 10.24 -0.67
CA ARG A 56 -10.17 11.15 0.47
C ARG A 56 -8.75 11.12 1.02
N MET A 57 -8.09 9.95 1.01
CA MET A 57 -6.69 9.78 1.45
C MET A 57 -5.71 10.64 0.65
N LYS A 58 -6.00 10.97 -0.61
CA LYS A 58 -5.15 11.87 -1.41
C LYS A 58 -4.96 13.26 -0.81
N LEU A 59 -5.86 13.68 0.06
CA LEU A 59 -5.79 14.98 0.74
C LEU A 59 -5.09 14.91 2.11
N VAL A 60 -4.76 13.71 2.58
CA VAL A 60 -4.07 13.49 3.85
C VAL A 60 -2.58 13.83 3.69
N THR A 61 -2.02 14.53 4.67
CA THR A 61 -0.57 14.77 4.74
C THR A 61 0.14 13.61 5.44
N LEU A 62 1.46 13.51 5.26
CA LEU A 62 2.25 12.47 5.94
C LEU A 62 2.23 12.67 7.46
N GLU A 63 2.27 13.92 7.92
CA GLU A 63 2.24 14.28 9.34
C GLU A 63 0.94 13.88 10.02
N GLU A 64 -0.20 14.12 9.36
CA GLU A 64 -1.52 13.72 9.84
C GLU A 64 -1.64 12.20 9.96
N ALA A 65 -1.24 11.47 8.92
CA ALA A 65 -1.22 10.01 8.93
C ALA A 65 -0.26 9.47 10.01
N TRP A 66 0.95 10.03 10.09
CA TRP A 66 1.97 9.66 11.07
C TRP A 66 1.48 9.84 12.51
N ALA A 67 0.82 10.96 12.82
CA ALA A 67 0.29 11.23 14.14
C ALA A 67 -0.76 10.18 14.56
N VAL A 68 -1.69 9.83 13.67
CA VAL A 68 -2.68 8.79 13.94
C VAL A 68 -2.02 7.44 14.18
N LEU A 69 -1.10 7.04 13.30
CA LEU A 69 -0.43 5.75 13.40
C LEU A 69 0.41 5.63 14.69
N ARG A 70 1.12 6.70 15.07
CA ARG A 70 1.88 6.75 16.32
C ARG A 70 0.99 6.58 17.55
N ASN A 71 -0.18 7.24 17.56
CA ASN A 71 -1.14 7.15 18.65
C ASN A 71 -1.77 5.74 18.76
N GLU A 72 -1.86 5.02 17.63
CA GLU A 72 -2.27 3.62 17.58
C GLU A 72 -1.10 2.63 17.77
N ASN A 73 0.07 3.14 18.21
CA ASN A 73 1.30 2.38 18.45
C ASN A 73 1.97 1.75 17.20
N TYR A 74 1.63 2.20 15.99
CA TYR A 74 2.30 1.84 14.75
C TYR A 74 3.48 2.80 14.49
N LYS A 75 4.68 2.45 14.97
CA LYS A 75 5.85 3.33 14.99
C LYS A 75 6.71 3.27 13.74
N HIS A 76 6.59 2.21 12.94
CA HIS A 76 7.46 1.91 11.81
C HIS A 76 6.64 1.67 10.54
N GLN A 77 5.91 2.71 10.10
CA GLN A 77 5.06 2.67 8.91
C GLN A 77 5.43 3.75 7.88
N TYR A 78 6.48 4.51 8.13
CA TYR A 78 6.99 5.57 7.27
C TYR A 78 8.42 5.27 6.82
N ASP A 79 8.70 5.55 5.55
CA ASP A 79 10.03 5.49 4.98
C ASP A 79 10.30 6.67 4.05
N GLU A 80 11.55 7.11 3.97
CA GLU A 80 12.01 8.32 3.29
C GLU A 80 13.27 8.07 2.44
N GLY A 81 13.78 9.10 1.79
CA GLY A 81 14.99 9.01 0.98
C GLY A 81 14.73 8.43 -0.41
N TRP A 82 13.58 8.75 -0.99
CA TRP A 82 13.17 8.28 -2.31
C TRP A 82 13.50 9.27 -3.42
N MET A 83 13.91 8.74 -4.56
CA MET A 83 13.72 9.41 -5.85
C MET A 83 12.27 9.25 -6.30
N THR A 84 11.75 10.22 -7.05
CA THR A 84 10.35 10.20 -7.48
C THR A 84 10.20 10.44 -8.98
N ILE A 85 9.16 9.83 -9.54
CA ILE A 85 8.60 10.19 -10.84
C ILE A 85 7.26 10.86 -10.57
N ASN A 86 6.96 11.98 -11.22
CA ASN A 86 5.78 12.82 -11.00
C ASN A 86 5.63 13.26 -9.52
N PRO A 87 6.61 14.03 -8.98
CA PRO A 87 6.64 14.42 -7.56
C PRO A 87 5.45 15.27 -7.12
N ASP A 88 4.80 15.99 -8.06
CA ASP A 88 3.64 16.84 -7.78
C ASP A 88 2.32 16.03 -7.63
N SER A 89 2.39 14.72 -7.81
CA SER A 89 1.24 13.82 -7.71
C SER A 89 1.32 12.98 -6.44
N VAL A 90 0.15 12.66 -5.88
CA VAL A 90 0.03 11.81 -4.68
C VAL A 90 -0.22 10.36 -5.11
N LEU A 91 0.60 9.44 -4.62
CA LEU A 91 0.42 8.00 -4.80
C LEU A 91 -0.50 7.46 -3.71
N VAL A 92 -1.69 6.99 -4.08
CA VAL A 92 -2.63 6.35 -3.14
C VAL A 92 -3.23 5.10 -3.75
N GLY A 93 -3.13 4.00 -3.03
CA GLY A 93 -3.75 2.72 -3.43
C GLY A 93 -3.51 1.61 -2.43
N ARG A 94 -3.94 0.41 -2.77
CA ARG A 94 -3.80 -0.80 -1.93
C ARG A 94 -2.52 -1.55 -2.30
N ALA A 95 -1.71 -1.89 -1.33
CA ALA A 95 -0.45 -2.59 -1.55
C ALA A 95 -0.66 -4.00 -2.13
N VAL A 96 0.05 -4.29 -3.20
CA VAL A 96 0.35 -5.65 -3.68
C VAL A 96 1.84 -5.82 -3.56
N THR A 97 2.28 -6.72 -2.68
CA THR A 97 3.69 -6.84 -2.32
C THR A 97 4.41 -7.89 -3.15
N ALA A 98 5.66 -7.60 -3.50
CA ALA A 98 6.61 -8.55 -4.04
C ALA A 98 7.94 -8.46 -3.30
N THR A 99 8.55 -9.62 -3.02
CA THR A 99 9.86 -9.70 -2.38
C THR A 99 10.81 -10.46 -3.26
N PHE A 100 11.87 -9.79 -3.67
CA PHE A 100 12.99 -10.38 -4.39
C PHE A 100 14.19 -10.56 -3.46
N VAL A 101 15.03 -11.49 -3.81
CA VAL A 101 16.35 -11.70 -3.20
C VAL A 101 17.41 -11.75 -4.29
N PRO A 102 18.71 -11.58 -3.96
CA PRO A 102 19.80 -11.80 -4.91
C PRO A 102 19.67 -13.17 -5.59
N GLY A 103 19.99 -13.23 -6.86
CA GLY A 103 19.84 -14.41 -7.69
C GLY A 103 20.58 -15.62 -7.10
N ARG A 104 19.83 -16.71 -6.91
CA ARG A 104 20.36 -17.99 -6.43
C ARG A 104 19.80 -19.11 -7.32
N PRO A 105 20.65 -19.73 -8.16
CA PRO A 105 20.19 -20.61 -9.24
C PRO A 105 19.36 -21.80 -8.81
N ASP A 106 19.66 -22.42 -7.66
CA ASP A 106 18.95 -23.58 -7.13
C ASP A 106 17.50 -23.23 -6.74
N ILE A 107 17.31 -22.12 -6.00
CA ILE A 107 15.99 -21.62 -5.61
C ILE A 107 15.24 -21.10 -6.84
N HIS A 108 15.92 -20.33 -7.68
CA HIS A 108 15.32 -19.75 -8.89
C HIS A 108 14.69 -20.83 -9.77
N ARG A 109 15.44 -21.90 -10.06
CA ARG A 109 15.00 -23.00 -10.89
C ARG A 109 13.71 -23.66 -10.36
N VAL A 110 13.65 -23.99 -9.07
CA VAL A 110 12.48 -24.67 -8.52
C VAL A 110 11.24 -23.76 -8.46
N ILE A 111 11.43 -22.45 -8.25
CA ILE A 111 10.36 -21.45 -8.31
C ILE A 111 9.85 -21.32 -9.74
N ASP A 112 10.75 -21.22 -10.70
CA ASP A 112 10.42 -21.06 -12.13
C ASP A 112 9.68 -22.28 -12.68
N GLU A 113 10.20 -23.49 -12.41
CA GLU A 113 9.56 -24.75 -12.76
C GLU A 113 8.15 -24.86 -12.18
N LYS A 114 7.97 -24.49 -10.91
CA LYS A 114 6.65 -24.51 -10.27
C LYS A 114 5.71 -23.47 -10.89
N GLY A 115 6.18 -22.24 -11.07
CA GLY A 115 5.41 -21.15 -11.67
C GLY A 115 4.87 -21.53 -13.03
N HIS A 116 5.72 -22.05 -13.92
CA HIS A 116 5.30 -22.43 -15.25
C HIS A 116 4.43 -23.70 -15.27
N SER A 117 4.85 -24.76 -14.58
CA SER A 117 4.19 -26.06 -14.69
C SER A 117 2.87 -26.13 -13.92
N LYS A 118 2.81 -25.61 -12.69
CA LYS A 118 1.67 -25.73 -11.79
C LYS A 118 0.78 -24.49 -11.77
N GLU A 119 1.39 -23.29 -11.74
CA GLU A 119 0.66 -22.04 -11.59
C GLU A 119 0.34 -21.37 -12.93
N LYS A 120 0.84 -21.94 -14.06
CA LYS A 120 0.62 -21.46 -15.44
C LYS A 120 1.08 -20.02 -15.67
N ARG A 121 2.08 -19.59 -14.90
CA ARG A 121 2.67 -18.25 -15.06
C ARG A 121 3.46 -18.15 -16.36
N VAL A 122 3.49 -16.98 -16.94
CA VAL A 122 4.09 -16.74 -18.25
C VAL A 122 5.41 -16.00 -18.10
N LYS A 123 6.44 -16.45 -18.82
CA LYS A 123 7.73 -15.77 -18.92
C LYS A 123 8.40 -15.52 -17.56
N SER A 124 9.11 -14.38 -17.44
CA SER A 124 10.00 -14.09 -16.33
C SER A 124 9.28 -13.68 -15.05
N GLN A 125 9.85 -14.00 -13.91
CA GLN A 125 9.30 -13.78 -12.57
C GLN A 125 8.99 -12.31 -12.27
N ASN A 126 9.66 -11.35 -12.91
CA ASN A 126 9.41 -9.92 -12.74
C ASN A 126 8.00 -9.47 -13.18
N SER A 127 7.33 -10.22 -14.04
CA SER A 127 5.96 -9.91 -14.49
C SER A 127 4.88 -10.58 -13.64
N TRP A 128 5.19 -11.64 -12.90
CA TRP A 128 4.19 -12.49 -12.26
C TRP A 128 3.28 -11.77 -11.26
N THR A 129 3.86 -10.89 -10.44
CA THR A 129 3.05 -10.08 -9.53
C THR A 129 2.28 -8.99 -10.27
N ILE A 130 2.86 -8.42 -11.33
CA ILE A 130 2.22 -7.39 -12.14
C ILE A 130 0.96 -7.93 -12.82
N ASP A 131 0.96 -9.20 -13.23
CA ASP A 131 -0.21 -9.85 -13.84
C ASP A 131 -1.42 -9.91 -12.90
N MET A 132 -1.19 -9.89 -11.59
CA MET A 132 -2.23 -9.96 -10.55
C MET A 132 -2.81 -8.59 -10.15
N LEU A 133 -2.18 -7.49 -10.57
CA LEU A 133 -2.60 -6.14 -10.21
C LEU A 133 -3.99 -5.82 -10.75
N VAL A 134 -4.77 -5.10 -9.95
CA VAL A 134 -6.08 -4.60 -10.32
C VAL A 134 -6.19 -3.09 -10.06
N LYS A 135 -7.29 -2.49 -10.45
CA LYS A 135 -7.54 -1.05 -10.31
C LYS A 135 -7.31 -0.57 -8.87
N ARG A 136 -6.62 0.54 -8.74
CA ARG A 136 -6.24 1.18 -7.45
C ARG A 136 -5.23 0.39 -6.61
N ASP A 137 -4.60 -0.64 -7.13
CA ASP A 137 -3.44 -1.23 -6.47
C ASP A 137 -2.20 -0.34 -6.64
N VAL A 138 -1.28 -0.46 -5.71
CA VAL A 138 0.11 0.03 -5.79
C VAL A 138 1.04 -1.18 -5.71
N TYR A 139 1.89 -1.33 -6.70
CA TYR A 139 2.91 -2.38 -6.68
C TYR A 139 4.04 -1.98 -5.75
N VAL A 140 4.19 -2.71 -4.64
CA VAL A 140 5.19 -2.46 -3.60
C VAL A 140 6.24 -3.56 -3.63
N VAL A 141 7.47 -3.20 -3.92
CA VAL A 141 8.55 -4.17 -4.20
C VAL A 141 9.72 -3.97 -3.25
N ASP A 142 10.03 -5.00 -2.49
CA ASP A 142 11.33 -5.16 -1.84
C ASP A 142 12.30 -5.81 -2.83
N GLN A 143 13.19 -5.00 -3.37
CA GLN A 143 14.26 -5.42 -4.27
C GLN A 143 15.63 -5.41 -3.55
N PHE A 144 15.64 -5.59 -2.24
CA PHE A 144 16.83 -5.59 -1.39
C PHE A 144 17.80 -4.41 -1.61
N GLY A 145 17.31 -3.25 -2.06
CA GLY A 145 18.13 -2.08 -2.39
C GLY A 145 19.02 -2.26 -3.62
N ALA A 146 18.77 -3.27 -4.46
CA ALA A 146 19.60 -3.55 -5.64
C ALA A 146 19.71 -2.34 -6.56
N HIS A 147 20.95 -2.03 -6.98
CA HIS A 147 21.29 -0.93 -7.87
C HIS A 147 21.70 -1.47 -9.25
N GLU A 148 22.94 -1.88 -9.41
CA GLU A 148 23.42 -2.52 -10.64
C GLU A 148 22.82 -3.92 -10.76
N ASP A 149 22.45 -4.30 -11.98
CA ASP A 149 21.85 -5.59 -12.31
C ASP A 149 20.57 -5.95 -11.52
N GLY A 150 19.98 -4.98 -10.82
CA GLY A 150 18.77 -5.11 -10.03
C GLY A 150 17.46 -4.70 -10.71
N PRO A 151 17.44 -3.72 -11.66
CA PRO A 151 16.19 -3.19 -12.16
C PRO A 151 15.29 -4.25 -12.83
N THR A 152 14.17 -4.57 -12.20
CA THR A 152 13.15 -5.46 -12.78
C THR A 152 12.05 -4.71 -13.51
N ILE A 153 11.97 -3.37 -13.37
CA ILE A 153 10.96 -2.52 -13.97
C ILE A 153 11.64 -1.50 -14.88
N GLY A 154 11.15 -1.43 -16.11
CA GLY A 154 11.37 -0.38 -17.09
C GLY A 154 10.04 0.12 -17.64
N ASP A 155 10.06 0.85 -18.74
CA ASP A 155 8.89 1.52 -19.34
C ASP A 155 7.77 0.55 -19.77
N ASN A 156 8.11 -0.60 -20.34
CA ASN A 156 7.11 -1.61 -20.74
C ASN A 156 6.29 -2.11 -19.54
N LEU A 157 6.96 -2.49 -18.45
CA LEU A 157 6.27 -2.96 -17.25
C LEU A 157 5.61 -1.80 -16.52
N GLY A 158 6.19 -0.61 -16.54
CA GLY A 158 5.56 0.62 -16.04
C GLY A 158 4.22 0.91 -16.73
N ASN A 159 4.17 0.80 -18.06
CA ASN A 159 2.92 0.94 -18.82
C ASN A 159 1.90 -0.14 -18.44
N SER A 160 2.33 -1.39 -18.27
CA SER A 160 1.43 -2.47 -17.83
C SER A 160 0.85 -2.21 -16.43
N ILE A 161 1.70 -1.82 -15.47
CA ILE A 161 1.29 -1.47 -14.10
C ILE A 161 0.26 -0.33 -14.14
N TYR A 162 0.58 0.76 -14.84
CA TYR A 162 -0.31 1.92 -14.91
C TYR A 162 -1.65 1.59 -15.56
N THR A 163 -1.64 0.85 -16.66
CA THR A 163 -2.87 0.44 -17.37
C THR A 163 -3.79 -0.38 -16.47
N LYS A 164 -3.22 -1.28 -15.67
CA LYS A 164 -4.00 -2.11 -14.72
C LYS A 164 -4.50 -1.31 -13.51
N THR A 165 -3.66 -0.48 -12.94
CA THR A 165 -3.90 0.12 -11.62
C THR A 165 -4.36 1.57 -11.66
N GLY A 166 -3.86 2.35 -12.62
CA GLY A 166 -3.90 3.81 -12.64
C GLY A 166 -2.92 4.43 -11.65
N ASN A 167 -1.96 3.68 -11.14
CA ASN A 167 -0.94 4.08 -10.17
C ASN A 167 0.47 3.72 -10.67
N GLY A 168 1.48 4.24 -9.96
CA GLY A 168 2.87 3.83 -10.08
C GLY A 168 3.26 2.77 -9.05
N VAL A 169 4.52 2.86 -8.58
CA VAL A 169 5.14 1.84 -7.73
C VAL A 169 5.82 2.46 -6.50
N VAL A 170 5.99 1.64 -5.47
CA VAL A 170 7.01 1.83 -4.43
C VAL A 170 8.05 0.72 -4.62
N TYR A 171 9.27 1.09 -4.96
CA TYR A 171 10.29 0.14 -5.39
C TYR A 171 11.59 0.32 -4.60
N ASP A 172 11.87 -0.57 -3.67
CA ASP A 172 13.08 -0.52 -2.84
C ASP A 172 14.30 -1.08 -3.59
N GLY A 173 14.70 -0.38 -4.63
CA GLY A 173 15.77 -0.71 -5.56
C GLY A 173 15.88 0.30 -6.70
N ALA A 174 16.61 -0.06 -7.76
CA ALA A 174 16.78 0.79 -8.94
C ALA A 174 15.72 0.52 -10.00
N LEU A 175 15.21 1.57 -10.63
CA LEU A 175 14.44 1.52 -11.88
C LEU A 175 15.34 1.79 -13.09
N ARG A 176 14.88 1.39 -14.27
CA ARG A 176 15.52 1.72 -15.55
C ARG A 176 14.52 2.39 -16.51
N ASP A 177 14.97 2.81 -17.66
CA ASP A 177 14.15 3.44 -18.72
C ASP A 177 13.35 4.65 -18.20
N ILE A 178 13.99 5.49 -17.38
CA ILE A 178 13.34 6.58 -16.62
C ILE A 178 12.59 7.56 -17.53
N ASN A 179 13.09 7.85 -18.73
CA ASN A 179 12.42 8.74 -19.68
C ASN A 179 11.07 8.16 -20.10
N GLY A 180 11.05 6.88 -20.50
CA GLY A 180 9.80 6.20 -20.84
C GLY A 180 8.82 6.09 -19.68
N LEU A 181 9.31 5.94 -18.44
CA LEU A 181 8.45 5.97 -17.25
C LEU A 181 7.88 7.36 -16.96
N ARG A 182 8.63 8.44 -17.21
CA ARG A 182 8.14 9.82 -17.08
C ARG A 182 7.08 10.18 -18.12
N ASP A 183 7.12 9.56 -19.29
CA ASP A 183 6.13 9.76 -20.34
C ASP A 183 4.77 9.14 -20.00
N ILE A 184 4.71 8.23 -19.03
CA ILE A 184 3.45 7.69 -18.52
C ILE A 184 2.80 8.72 -17.61
N LYS A 185 1.80 9.42 -18.14
CA LYS A 185 1.09 10.46 -17.40
C LYS A 185 0.52 9.90 -16.09
N SER A 186 0.83 10.58 -14.98
CA SER A 186 0.38 10.20 -13.63
C SER A 186 0.94 8.88 -13.07
N PHE A 187 2.03 8.36 -13.64
CA PHE A 187 2.76 7.25 -13.06
C PHE A 187 3.63 7.76 -11.90
N THR A 188 3.01 7.95 -10.74
CA THR A 188 3.70 8.44 -9.54
C THR A 188 4.43 7.30 -8.88
N SER A 189 5.75 7.41 -8.75
CA SER A 189 6.60 6.31 -8.26
C SER A 189 7.66 6.79 -7.31
N PHE A 190 7.94 5.95 -6.33
CA PHE A 190 8.99 6.12 -5.32
C PHE A 190 9.99 4.96 -5.47
N PHE A 191 11.28 5.28 -5.66
CA PHE A 191 12.33 4.28 -5.90
C PHE A 191 13.67 4.78 -5.35
N ARG A 192 14.64 3.86 -5.14
CA ARG A 192 15.90 4.25 -4.48
C ARG A 192 16.91 4.88 -5.43
N SER A 193 17.00 4.38 -6.63
CA SER A 193 18.01 4.86 -7.58
C SER A 193 17.62 4.54 -9.02
N TYR A 194 18.41 5.07 -9.94
CA TYR A 194 18.35 4.72 -11.36
C TYR A 194 19.61 3.97 -11.76
N HIS A 195 19.45 2.89 -12.52
CA HIS A 195 20.55 2.20 -13.17
C HIS A 195 20.14 1.67 -14.55
N PRO A 196 20.97 1.81 -15.61
CA PRO A 196 20.63 1.36 -16.94
C PRO A 196 20.71 -0.16 -17.14
N SER A 197 21.29 -0.89 -16.18
CA SER A 197 21.39 -2.34 -16.26
C SER A 197 20.04 -3.02 -16.16
N HIS A 198 20.05 -4.30 -16.35
CA HIS A 198 18.88 -5.16 -16.50
C HIS A 198 19.01 -6.36 -15.56
N HIS A 199 17.92 -6.78 -14.94
CA HIS A 199 17.93 -7.89 -13.97
C HIS A 199 18.22 -9.27 -14.59
N LEU A 200 18.10 -9.39 -15.89
CA LEU A 200 18.47 -10.59 -16.63
C LEU A 200 19.92 -10.46 -17.06
N ASN A 201 20.77 -11.30 -16.56
CA ASN A 201 22.14 -11.37 -17.00
C ASN A 201 22.30 -12.38 -18.11
N ASN A 202 23.09 -11.99 -19.08
CA ASN A 202 23.89 -12.78 -19.99
C ASN A 202 23.19 -13.86 -20.84
N PRO A 203 23.84 -14.21 -21.93
CA PRO A 203 23.47 -15.36 -22.76
C PRO A 203 23.30 -16.68 -21.97
N ASP A 204 23.90 -16.77 -20.80
CA ASP A 204 23.93 -17.98 -19.96
C ASP A 204 22.70 -18.11 -19.03
N GLY A 205 21.74 -17.17 -19.06
CA GLY A 205 20.52 -17.24 -18.25
C GLY A 205 20.73 -17.06 -16.74
N ALA A 206 21.89 -16.56 -16.30
CA ALA A 206 22.10 -16.20 -14.91
C ALA A 206 21.17 -15.05 -14.52
N LEU A 207 20.41 -15.22 -13.45
CA LEU A 207 19.46 -14.24 -12.96
C LEU A 207 20.02 -13.52 -11.76
N ASN A 208 19.98 -12.20 -11.81
CA ASN A 208 20.47 -11.37 -10.71
C ASN A 208 19.50 -11.33 -9.54
N THR A 209 18.24 -11.70 -9.77
CA THR A 209 17.18 -11.62 -8.78
C THR A 209 16.26 -12.83 -8.83
N THR A 210 15.72 -13.22 -7.69
CA THR A 210 14.73 -14.30 -7.57
C THR A 210 13.54 -13.82 -6.78
N LEU A 211 12.33 -13.96 -7.32
CA LEU A 211 11.08 -13.61 -6.66
C LEU A 211 10.70 -14.70 -5.64
N VAL A 212 10.76 -14.40 -4.36
CA VAL A 212 10.51 -15.35 -3.26
C VAL A 212 9.18 -15.12 -2.54
N GLY A 213 8.56 -13.95 -2.73
CA GLY A 213 7.28 -13.61 -2.09
C GLY A 213 6.35 -12.84 -3.00
N ILE A 214 5.09 -13.27 -3.07
CA ILE A 214 3.98 -12.57 -3.71
C ILE A 214 2.87 -12.42 -2.68
N ASN A 215 2.40 -11.21 -2.45
CA ASN A 215 1.41 -10.88 -1.42
C ASN A 215 1.79 -11.43 -0.02
N LYS A 216 3.10 -11.47 0.29
CA LYS A 216 3.59 -11.76 1.64
C LYS A 216 3.90 -10.47 2.39
N PRO A 217 3.90 -10.49 3.73
CA PRO A 217 4.47 -9.40 4.50
C PRO A 217 5.88 -9.11 3.99
N THR A 218 6.18 -7.85 3.71
CA THR A 218 7.50 -7.45 3.21
C THR A 218 8.02 -6.24 3.98
N ARG A 219 9.29 -5.93 3.78
CA ARG A 219 9.95 -4.79 4.41
C ARG A 219 10.32 -3.76 3.33
N ILE A 220 9.91 -2.52 3.54
CA ILE A 220 10.35 -1.37 2.75
C ILE A 220 11.09 -0.42 3.67
N GLY A 221 12.39 -0.31 3.49
CA GLY A 221 13.23 0.44 4.43
C GLY A 221 13.06 -0.07 5.87
N LYS A 222 12.46 0.74 6.74
CA LYS A 222 12.14 0.38 8.14
C LYS A 222 10.69 -0.04 8.36
N ALA A 223 9.84 0.11 7.33
CA ALA A 223 8.42 -0.17 7.44
C ALA A 223 8.09 -1.64 7.15
N THR A 224 7.15 -2.18 7.90
CA THR A 224 6.49 -3.46 7.59
C THR A 224 5.28 -3.16 6.71
N VAL A 225 5.19 -3.81 5.57
CA VAL A 225 4.09 -3.65 4.63
C VAL A 225 3.33 -4.95 4.48
N MET A 226 2.03 -4.88 4.74
CA MET A 226 1.10 -5.98 4.54
C MET A 226 0.35 -5.83 3.20
N PRO A 227 0.03 -6.93 2.52
CA PRO A 227 -0.87 -6.88 1.38
C PRO A 227 -2.23 -6.26 1.76
N GLY A 228 -2.65 -5.26 1.02
CA GLY A 228 -3.89 -4.51 1.29
C GLY A 228 -3.71 -3.27 2.18
N ASP A 229 -2.50 -3.01 2.72
CA ASP A 229 -2.21 -1.71 3.35
C ASP A 229 -2.48 -0.56 2.37
N VAL A 230 -2.94 0.56 2.88
CA VAL A 230 -3.06 1.77 2.06
C VAL A 230 -1.69 2.44 1.98
N VAL A 231 -1.19 2.56 0.76
CA VAL A 231 0.02 3.32 0.44
C VAL A 231 -0.36 4.78 0.30
N LEU A 232 0.34 5.66 1.00
CA LEU A 232 0.28 7.11 0.83
C LEU A 232 1.70 7.60 0.56
N GLY A 233 1.99 7.95 -0.70
CA GLY A 233 3.28 8.47 -1.14
C GLY A 233 3.15 9.91 -1.62
N ARG A 234 3.91 10.82 -1.01
CA ARG A 234 3.99 12.24 -1.36
C ARG A 234 5.19 12.91 -0.69
N ASP A 235 5.56 14.07 -1.15
CA ASP A 235 6.57 14.94 -0.52
C ASP A 235 7.90 14.22 -0.18
N GLY A 236 8.29 13.25 -1.01
CA GLY A 236 9.54 12.49 -0.84
C GLY A 236 9.48 11.33 0.16
N GLY A 237 8.32 11.04 0.75
CA GLY A 237 8.11 9.96 1.70
C GLY A 237 6.96 9.02 1.34
N VAL A 238 6.95 7.85 1.94
CA VAL A 238 5.88 6.86 1.77
C VAL A 238 5.43 6.36 3.14
N MET A 239 4.11 6.37 3.34
CA MET A 239 3.44 5.81 4.52
C MET A 239 2.67 4.56 4.13
N PHE A 240 2.75 3.51 4.95
CA PHE A 240 1.98 2.28 4.80
C PHE A 240 0.97 2.18 5.93
N ILE A 241 -0.30 2.36 5.61
CA ILE A 241 -1.39 2.52 6.58
C ILE A 241 -2.16 1.21 6.68
N PRO A 242 -2.19 0.55 7.86
CA PRO A 242 -3.01 -0.63 8.06
C PRO A 242 -4.47 -0.38 7.65
N PRO A 243 -5.11 -1.30 6.91
CA PRO A 243 -6.42 -1.06 6.30
C PRO A 243 -7.50 -0.70 7.31
N HIS A 244 -7.48 -1.28 8.52
CA HIS A 244 -8.43 -0.99 9.60
C HIS A 244 -8.28 0.44 10.18
N LEU A 245 -7.15 1.11 9.96
CA LEU A 245 -6.90 2.49 10.38
C LEU A 245 -7.14 3.51 9.27
N ALA A 246 -7.32 3.09 8.01
CA ALA A 246 -7.41 4.00 6.88
C ALA A 246 -8.56 5.03 7.02
N GLU A 247 -9.73 4.59 7.45
CA GLU A 247 -10.87 5.49 7.68
C GLU A 247 -10.61 6.45 8.83
N LYS A 248 -9.99 5.98 9.92
CA LYS A 248 -9.62 6.83 11.06
C LYS A 248 -8.62 7.89 10.65
N VAL A 249 -7.60 7.54 9.87
CA VAL A 249 -6.62 8.48 9.33
C VAL A 249 -7.31 9.58 8.52
N VAL A 250 -8.18 9.21 7.58
CA VAL A 250 -8.91 10.16 6.74
C VAL A 250 -9.79 11.08 7.58
N LYS A 251 -10.63 10.54 8.47
CA LYS A 251 -11.55 11.35 9.28
C LYS A 251 -10.79 12.30 10.22
N THR A 252 -9.70 11.85 10.82
CA THR A 252 -8.87 12.71 11.68
C THR A 252 -8.21 13.82 10.89
N SER A 253 -7.62 13.51 9.72
CA SER A 253 -7.03 14.48 8.82
C SER A 253 -8.03 15.56 8.38
N GLU A 254 -9.26 15.17 8.05
CA GLU A 254 -10.30 16.14 7.66
C GLU A 254 -10.63 17.12 8.78
N ILE A 255 -10.69 16.68 10.03
CA ILE A 255 -10.91 17.56 11.18
C ILE A 255 -9.71 18.50 11.37
N VAL A 256 -8.49 18.01 11.28
CA VAL A 256 -7.26 18.82 11.36
C VAL A 256 -7.27 19.87 10.28
N ARG A 257 -7.53 19.48 9.04
CA ARG A 257 -7.60 20.38 7.87
C ARG A 257 -8.63 21.52 8.07
N LEU A 258 -9.82 21.20 8.59
CA LEU A 258 -10.82 22.23 8.89
C LEU A 258 -10.31 23.24 9.94
N ARG A 259 -9.62 22.75 10.98
CA ARG A 259 -9.00 23.60 12.00
C ARG A 259 -7.89 24.48 11.40
N ASP A 260 -7.06 23.93 10.54
CA ASP A 260 -5.98 24.66 9.88
C ASP A 260 -6.54 25.73 8.93
N MET A 261 -7.54 25.39 8.12
CA MET A 261 -8.19 26.36 7.23
C MET A 261 -8.76 27.55 8.00
N PHE A 262 -9.47 27.29 9.10
CA PHE A 262 -9.99 28.32 9.98
C PHE A 262 -8.86 29.13 10.64
N GLY A 263 -7.90 28.45 11.26
CA GLY A 263 -6.78 29.08 11.95
C GLY A 263 -5.97 29.97 11.03
N HIS A 264 -5.61 29.47 9.83
CA HIS A 264 -4.90 30.26 8.81
C HIS A 264 -5.68 31.50 8.36
N GLN A 265 -7.01 31.37 8.19
CA GLN A 265 -7.84 32.51 7.85
C GLN A 265 -7.83 33.54 8.97
N ARG A 266 -8.05 33.14 10.22
CA ARG A 266 -8.08 34.05 11.38
C ARG A 266 -6.74 34.73 11.64
N LEU A 267 -5.62 34.02 11.37
CA LEU A 267 -4.28 34.62 11.44
C LEU A 267 -4.09 35.69 10.36
N ARG A 268 -4.51 35.46 9.12
CA ARG A 268 -4.44 36.46 8.04
C ARG A 268 -5.32 37.68 8.33
N GLU A 269 -6.46 37.48 8.97
CA GLU A 269 -7.36 38.55 9.43
C GLU A 269 -6.84 39.27 10.67
N GLN A 270 -5.75 38.80 11.28
CA GLN A 270 -5.20 39.31 12.55
C GLN A 270 -6.22 39.27 13.71
N LYS A 271 -7.21 38.38 13.63
CA LYS A 271 -8.25 38.22 14.64
C LYS A 271 -7.72 37.53 15.90
N TYR A 272 -6.84 36.56 15.73
CA TYR A 272 -6.15 35.84 16.81
C TYR A 272 -4.65 35.87 16.61
N THR A 273 -3.90 35.75 17.71
CA THR A 273 -2.44 35.66 17.70
C THR A 273 -1.99 34.25 17.33
N PRO A 274 -0.74 34.06 16.82
CA PRO A 274 -0.19 32.73 16.58
C PRO A 274 -0.24 31.83 17.80
N GLY A 275 0.07 32.34 18.99
CA GLY A 275 0.02 31.56 20.23
C GLY A 275 -1.39 31.09 20.63
N GLN A 276 -2.44 31.82 20.24
CA GLN A 276 -3.83 31.40 20.44
C GLN A 276 -4.27 30.29 19.47
N ILE A 277 -3.82 30.37 18.22
CA ILE A 277 -4.17 29.37 17.19
C ILE A 277 -3.35 28.09 17.34
N ASP A 278 -2.07 28.21 17.66
CA ASP A 278 -1.13 27.09 17.77
C ASP A 278 -1.13 26.41 19.16
N SER A 279 -2.23 26.60 19.93
CA SER A 279 -2.42 26.02 21.24
C SER A 279 -3.81 25.40 21.39
N ARG A 280 -4.14 24.91 22.58
CA ARG A 280 -5.52 24.51 22.88
C ARG A 280 -6.42 25.74 22.81
N TRP A 281 -7.44 25.69 21.96
CA TRP A 281 -8.35 26.80 21.73
C TRP A 281 -9.21 27.10 22.95
N SER A 282 -9.43 28.38 23.20
CA SER A 282 -10.39 28.85 24.21
C SER A 282 -11.85 28.56 23.73
N PRO A 283 -12.83 28.56 24.66
CA PRO A 283 -14.22 28.41 24.26
C PRO A 283 -14.71 29.45 23.25
N GLU A 284 -14.14 30.66 23.28
CA GLU A 284 -14.44 31.73 22.33
C GLU A 284 -13.98 31.35 20.90
N ILE A 285 -12.75 30.87 20.76
CA ILE A 285 -12.19 30.42 19.46
C ILE A 285 -12.98 29.21 18.92
N GLU A 286 -13.32 28.26 19.79
CA GLU A 286 -14.12 27.09 19.41
C GLU A 286 -15.53 27.50 18.93
N LYS A 287 -16.15 28.51 19.57
CA LYS A 287 -17.44 29.07 19.14
C LYS A 287 -17.32 29.77 17.78
N ASP A 288 -16.27 30.56 17.57
CA ASP A 288 -15.99 31.18 16.27
C ASP A 288 -15.77 30.12 15.18
N PHE A 289 -15.02 29.07 15.49
CA PHE A 289 -14.83 27.95 14.56
C PHE A 289 -16.16 27.27 14.17
N SER A 290 -17.06 27.09 15.12
CA SER A 290 -18.37 26.50 14.82
C SER A 290 -19.25 27.41 13.97
N ALA A 291 -19.20 28.71 14.19
CA ALA A 291 -19.90 29.70 13.35
C ALA A 291 -19.32 29.64 11.91
N TRP A 292 -17.98 29.62 11.79
CA TRP A 292 -17.29 29.53 10.52
C TRP A 292 -17.60 28.22 9.77
N LEU A 293 -17.65 27.06 10.46
CA LEU A 293 -18.04 25.79 9.84
C LEU A 293 -19.46 25.84 9.26
N ASN A 294 -20.42 26.44 9.99
CA ASN A 294 -21.79 26.57 9.51
C ASN A 294 -21.88 27.51 8.30
N GLU A 295 -21.13 28.60 8.30
CA GLU A 295 -21.09 29.57 7.19
C GLU A 295 -20.52 28.95 5.92
N HIS A 296 -19.47 28.11 6.04
CA HIS A 296 -18.73 27.57 4.89
C HIS A 296 -19.05 26.11 4.56
N ILE A 297 -20.06 25.51 5.19
CA ILE A 297 -20.35 24.06 5.10
C ILE A 297 -20.49 23.52 3.66
N ASN A 298 -20.85 24.37 2.70
CA ASN A 298 -21.03 23.99 1.31
C ASN A 298 -19.73 24.00 0.49
N ASP A 299 -18.71 24.72 0.95
CA ASP A 299 -17.49 25.00 0.21
C ASP A 299 -16.27 24.29 0.76
N LEU A 300 -16.41 23.64 1.92
CA LEU A 300 -15.32 22.94 2.61
C LEU A 300 -15.03 21.58 1.94
N PRO A 301 -13.74 21.18 1.82
CA PRO A 301 -13.32 19.93 1.20
C PRO A 301 -13.47 18.72 2.14
N VAL A 302 -14.56 18.64 2.87
CA VAL A 302 -14.90 17.58 3.83
C VAL A 302 -16.37 17.23 3.68
N PRO A 303 -16.77 15.95 3.75
CA PRO A 303 -18.18 15.56 3.66
C PRO A 303 -19.05 16.30 4.69
N LYS A 304 -20.19 16.84 4.24
CA LYS A 304 -21.10 17.63 5.10
C LYS A 304 -21.54 16.86 6.35
N GLU A 305 -21.79 15.59 6.20
CA GLU A 305 -22.19 14.69 7.28
C GLU A 305 -21.13 14.69 8.40
N GLN A 306 -19.85 14.66 8.04
CA GLN A 306 -18.74 14.69 9.00
C GLN A 306 -18.64 16.06 9.69
N ILE A 307 -18.85 17.16 8.96
CA ILE A 307 -18.91 18.51 9.56
C ILE A 307 -20.07 18.59 10.55
N GLN A 308 -21.23 18.06 10.21
CA GLN A 308 -22.40 18.02 11.08
C GLN A 308 -22.17 17.15 12.32
N GLU A 309 -21.50 16.02 12.19
CA GLU A 309 -21.08 15.18 13.33
C GLU A 309 -20.11 15.94 14.24
N LEU A 310 -19.12 16.64 13.67
CA LEU A 310 -18.17 17.45 14.42
C LEU A 310 -18.88 18.55 15.22
N LEU A 311 -19.82 19.26 14.62
CA LEU A 311 -20.62 20.30 15.28
C LEU A 311 -21.47 19.76 16.43
N LYS A 312 -22.02 18.53 16.30
CA LYS A 312 -22.83 17.89 17.36
C LYS A 312 -22.00 17.36 18.52
N SER A 313 -20.77 16.91 18.24
CA SER A 313 -19.90 16.30 19.26
C SER A 313 -19.19 17.32 20.15
N ARG A 314 -19.23 18.60 19.81
CA ARG A 314 -18.55 19.66 20.59
C ARG A 314 -19.45 20.21 21.68
N THR A 315 -18.96 20.06 22.88
CA THR A 315 -19.45 20.78 24.07
C THR A 315 -18.44 21.87 24.41
N TRP A 316 -18.88 23.10 24.36
CA TRP A 316 -18.05 24.29 24.62
C TRP A 316 -17.81 24.48 26.11
#